data_b49bbd21081efde39cb6e8a02ae868d9
#
_entry.id   b49bbd21081efde39cb6e8a02ae868d9
#
_cell.length_a   1.000
_cell.length_b   1.000
_cell.length_c   1.000
_cell.angle_alpha   90.00
_cell.angle_beta   90.00
_cell.angle_gamma   90.00
#
_symmetry.space_group_name_H-M   'P 1'
#
loop_
_entity.id
_entity.type
_entity.pdbx_description
1 polymer ?
#
loop_
_entity_poly.entity_id
_entity_poly.type
_entity_poly.pdbx_seq_one_letter_code
_entity_poly.pdbx_strand_id
1 'polypeptide(L)'
;MEEINKAYATFEERDRIASLGGGVDKIEKQHENGKMTARERIEMLLDKGTFVELDKLMVHRCTNYGMDKNKIPGDGIVSGYGKVDGRQVFVYAYDFTVYGGSLSASNAKKIVKVQQLALKNGAPIIALNDSGGARIQEGIESLSGYADIFYQNTMASGVIPQISAILGPCAGGACYSPALTDFIFMVKEKSHMFVTGPDVVKAVIHEEVSKEELGGAMTHSSKSGVTHFMCNTEEELLMSIRELLSFLPQNNMDEAKKKPCTDETNREDTSLDTIVPVDPNVPYDMKDIIERVIDNGYFFEVMPNFAKNIIIGFARMAGRSVGIVANQPAYLAGVLDIDASDKASRFIRFCDCFNIPLITFEDVPGFLPGYTQENNGIIRHGAKIVYAFAEATVPKLTVITRKAYGGAYIVMNSKQTGADVNFAYPSAEIAVMGADGAINILFRKADEATKAKELEAYKEKFATPYQAAELGYIDEIIYPRQTRKRLIQALEMTENKMQTNPPKKHGNMPL
;
A
#
# COMPACT_ATOMS: atom_id res chain seq x y z
N MET A 1 51.47 22.03 9.40
CA MET A 1 50.19 22.76 9.66
C MET A 1 49.65 23.43 8.40
N GLU A 2 50.46 24.14 7.63
CA GLU A 2 50.02 24.84 6.39
C GLU A 2 49.44 23.89 5.33
N GLU A 3 50.11 22.75 5.05
CA GLU A 3 49.61 21.73 4.12
C GLU A 3 48.30 21.07 4.60
N ILE A 4 48.13 20.84 5.89
CA ILE A 4 46.92 20.31 6.48
C ILE A 4 45.77 21.32 6.34
N ASN A 5 46.03 22.60 6.62
CA ASN A 5 45.02 23.66 6.47
C ASN A 5 44.57 23.80 4.99
N LYS A 6 45.53 23.66 4.02
CA LYS A 6 45.20 23.65 2.60
C LYS A 6 44.33 22.45 2.19
N ALA A 7 44.61 21.26 2.75
CA ALA A 7 43.80 20.07 2.51
C ALA A 7 42.36 20.22 3.03
N TYR A 8 42.22 20.78 4.23
CA TYR A 8 40.89 21.05 4.81
C TYR A 8 40.11 22.10 4.03
N ALA A 9 40.74 23.21 3.65
CA ALA A 9 40.11 24.23 2.79
C ALA A 9 39.65 23.65 1.44
N THR A 10 40.44 22.74 0.85
CA THR A 10 40.06 22.06 -0.38
C THR A 10 38.87 21.14 -0.17
N PHE A 11 38.81 20.42 0.94
CA PHE A 11 37.69 19.58 1.27
C PHE A 11 36.41 20.40 1.50
N GLU A 12 36.49 21.45 2.33
CA GLU A 12 35.38 22.35 2.62
C GLU A 12 34.75 22.96 1.37
N GLU A 13 35.60 23.43 0.43
CA GLU A 13 35.12 23.99 -0.83
C GLU A 13 34.45 22.93 -1.72
N ARG A 14 35.04 21.73 -1.85
CA ARG A 14 34.40 20.63 -2.60
C ARG A 14 33.11 20.18 -2.00
N ASP A 15 33.04 20.10 -0.67
CA ASP A 15 31.84 19.73 0.05
C ASP A 15 30.72 20.77 -0.10
N ARG A 16 31.08 22.06 -0.04
CA ARG A 16 30.20 23.19 -0.31
C ARG A 16 29.62 23.15 -1.74
N ILE A 17 30.47 22.95 -2.75
CA ILE A 17 30.05 22.84 -4.15
C ILE A 17 29.10 21.64 -4.33
N ALA A 18 29.44 20.49 -3.76
CA ALA A 18 28.58 19.28 -3.83
C ALA A 18 27.20 19.48 -3.18
N SER A 19 27.13 20.32 -2.14
CA SER A 19 25.88 20.65 -1.47
C SER A 19 24.92 21.50 -2.32
N LEU A 20 25.45 22.27 -3.29
CA LEU A 20 24.68 23.16 -4.15
C LEU A 20 24.00 22.45 -5.34
N GLY A 21 24.31 21.17 -5.59
CA GLY A 21 23.74 20.45 -6.73
C GLY A 21 23.91 21.19 -8.05
N GLY A 22 22.81 21.58 -8.68
CA GLY A 22 22.81 22.33 -9.95
C GLY A 22 23.16 23.81 -9.83
N GLY A 23 23.41 24.33 -8.61
CA GLY A 23 23.74 25.73 -8.33
C GLY A 23 22.55 26.55 -7.82
N VAL A 24 22.86 27.72 -7.24
CA VAL A 24 21.89 28.59 -6.54
C VAL A 24 20.72 28.96 -7.44
N ASP A 25 20.96 29.40 -8.68
CA ASP A 25 19.86 29.81 -9.59
C ASP A 25 18.86 28.70 -9.86
N LYS A 26 19.32 27.43 -9.93
CA LYS A 26 18.42 26.29 -10.14
C LYS A 26 17.69 25.88 -8.88
N ILE A 27 18.29 26.09 -7.72
CA ILE A 27 17.64 25.90 -6.41
C ILE A 27 16.51 26.94 -6.25
N GLU A 28 16.79 28.21 -6.53
CA GLU A 28 15.77 29.28 -6.49
C GLU A 28 14.60 28.97 -7.42
N LYS A 29 14.88 28.52 -8.65
CA LYS A 29 13.84 28.09 -9.58
C LYS A 29 13.03 26.89 -9.08
N GLN A 30 13.64 25.95 -8.36
CA GLN A 30 12.95 24.82 -7.72
C GLN A 30 11.95 25.35 -6.67
N HIS A 31 12.38 26.29 -5.83
CA HIS A 31 11.55 26.94 -4.81
C HIS A 31 10.43 27.81 -5.42
N GLU A 32 10.70 28.55 -6.48
CA GLU A 32 9.68 29.31 -7.23
C GLU A 32 8.55 28.41 -7.76
N ASN A 33 8.87 27.16 -8.12
CA ASN A 33 7.89 26.15 -8.51
C ASN A 33 7.19 25.49 -7.30
N GLY A 34 7.42 25.98 -6.08
CA GLY A 34 6.86 25.46 -4.84
C GLY A 34 7.32 24.04 -4.51
N LYS A 35 8.56 23.69 -4.85
CA LYS A 35 9.16 22.38 -4.62
C LYS A 35 10.40 22.52 -3.73
N MET A 36 10.59 21.57 -2.83
CA MET A 36 11.82 21.44 -2.06
C MET A 36 12.96 20.84 -2.91
N THR A 37 14.20 21.12 -2.53
CA THR A 37 15.37 20.43 -3.06
C THR A 37 15.45 18.99 -2.51
N ALA A 38 16.27 18.14 -3.14
CA ALA A 38 16.50 16.77 -2.68
C ALA A 38 17.01 16.72 -1.23
N ARG A 39 17.88 17.65 -0.82
CA ARG A 39 18.43 17.72 0.54
C ARG A 39 17.39 18.15 1.57
N GLU A 40 16.60 19.18 1.27
CA GLU A 40 15.52 19.64 2.15
C GLU A 40 14.48 18.55 2.38
N ARG A 41 14.13 17.78 1.33
CA ARG A 41 13.25 16.61 1.45
C ARG A 41 13.81 15.54 2.39
N ILE A 42 15.10 15.22 2.28
CA ILE A 42 15.76 14.26 3.18
C ILE A 42 15.83 14.80 4.62
N GLU A 43 16.18 16.06 4.80
CA GLU A 43 16.25 16.70 6.12
C GLU A 43 14.88 16.73 6.83
N MET A 44 13.80 16.95 6.07
CA MET A 44 12.45 16.92 6.61
C MET A 44 11.96 15.49 6.93
N LEU A 45 12.34 14.52 6.10
CA LEU A 45 11.97 13.12 6.30
C LEU A 45 12.64 12.50 7.52
N LEU A 46 13.94 12.78 7.72
CA LEU A 46 14.76 12.14 8.74
C LEU A 46 14.77 12.92 10.05
N ASP A 47 15.13 12.24 11.13
CA ASP A 47 15.38 12.88 12.42
C ASP A 47 16.56 13.84 12.30
N LYS A 48 16.40 15.04 12.86
CA LYS A 48 17.38 16.13 12.72
C LYS A 48 18.80 15.68 13.06
N GLY A 49 19.74 15.94 12.16
CA GLY A 49 21.17 15.67 12.33
C GLY A 49 21.56 14.20 12.23
N THR A 50 20.66 13.30 11.80
CA THR A 50 20.97 11.86 11.66
C THR A 50 21.40 11.46 10.26
N PHE A 51 21.21 12.32 9.26
CA PHE A 51 21.55 12.00 7.88
C PHE A 51 23.06 11.87 7.67
N VAL A 52 23.49 10.76 7.11
CA VAL A 52 24.86 10.51 6.65
C VAL A 52 24.82 10.27 5.15
N GLU A 53 25.34 11.23 4.39
CA GLU A 53 25.40 11.15 2.93
C GLU A 53 26.52 10.25 2.46
N LEU A 54 26.24 9.38 1.49
CA LEU A 54 27.20 8.52 0.82
C LEU A 54 27.45 8.99 -0.62
N ASP A 55 28.70 8.85 -1.08
CA ASP A 55 29.13 9.16 -2.45
C ASP A 55 28.83 10.63 -2.89
N LYS A 56 28.86 11.57 -1.95
CA LYS A 56 28.57 13.00 -2.18
C LYS A 56 29.41 13.63 -3.31
N LEU A 57 30.66 13.20 -3.43
CA LEU A 57 31.62 13.74 -4.43
C LEU A 57 31.66 12.94 -5.74
N MET A 58 30.84 11.90 -5.88
CA MET A 58 30.80 11.09 -7.10
C MET A 58 30.26 11.90 -8.28
N VAL A 59 30.90 11.75 -9.48
CA VAL A 59 30.51 12.43 -10.73
C VAL A 59 30.26 11.41 -11.83
N HIS A 60 29.53 11.80 -12.88
CA HIS A 60 29.38 11.00 -14.09
C HIS A 60 30.69 10.83 -14.87
N ARG A 61 30.74 9.80 -15.72
CA ARG A 61 31.90 9.48 -16.57
C ARG A 61 31.64 9.73 -18.05
N CYS A 62 30.48 10.25 -18.40
CA CYS A 62 30.09 10.54 -19.77
C CYS A 62 31.00 11.61 -20.39
N THR A 63 31.46 11.36 -21.61
CA THR A 63 32.26 12.30 -22.42
C THR A 63 31.52 12.78 -23.66
N ASN A 64 30.38 12.18 -23.98
CA ASN A 64 29.59 12.52 -25.16
C ASN A 64 28.95 13.90 -25.02
N TYR A 65 28.71 14.57 -26.12
CA TYR A 65 28.01 15.85 -26.21
C TYR A 65 28.51 16.93 -25.23
N GLY A 66 29.83 16.91 -24.94
CA GLY A 66 30.47 17.92 -24.07
C GLY A 66 30.20 17.73 -22.57
N MET A 67 29.65 16.57 -22.15
CA MET A 67 29.39 16.27 -20.73
C MET A 67 30.66 16.27 -19.88
N ASP A 68 31.82 15.94 -20.45
CA ASP A 68 33.12 15.96 -19.78
C ASP A 68 33.51 17.34 -19.21
N LYS A 69 32.95 18.41 -19.75
CA LYS A 69 33.20 19.79 -19.34
C LYS A 69 32.36 20.24 -18.14
N ASN A 70 31.32 19.53 -17.81
CA ASN A 70 30.40 19.91 -16.74
C ASN A 70 30.08 18.71 -15.82
N LYS A 71 30.97 18.46 -14.87
CA LYS A 71 30.86 17.37 -13.89
C LYS A 71 30.39 17.90 -12.56
N ILE A 72 29.09 17.72 -12.27
CA ILE A 72 28.48 18.16 -11.02
C ILE A 72 28.64 17.04 -9.98
N PRO A 73 29.21 17.33 -8.78
CA PRO A 73 29.31 16.35 -7.70
C PRO A 73 27.93 15.84 -7.25
N GLY A 74 27.87 14.57 -6.87
CA GLY A 74 26.62 13.91 -6.54
C GLY A 74 25.85 13.38 -7.75
N ASP A 75 26.11 13.93 -8.94
CA ASP A 75 25.52 13.53 -10.23
C ASP A 75 23.99 13.42 -10.23
N GLY A 76 23.32 14.31 -9.49
CA GLY A 76 21.85 14.36 -9.42
C GLY A 76 21.20 13.34 -8.49
N ILE A 77 21.96 12.66 -7.64
CA ILE A 77 21.42 11.80 -6.57
C ILE A 77 22.06 12.15 -5.23
N VAL A 78 21.23 12.45 -4.25
CA VAL A 78 21.59 12.52 -2.82
C VAL A 78 21.18 11.21 -2.19
N SER A 79 22.11 10.46 -1.62
CA SER A 79 21.84 9.11 -1.10
C SER A 79 22.61 8.83 0.19
N GLY A 80 22.01 8.05 1.08
CA GLY A 80 22.63 7.72 2.35
C GLY A 80 21.68 7.01 3.29
N TYR A 81 21.89 7.24 4.59
CA TYR A 81 21.05 6.67 5.65
C TYR A 81 20.87 7.67 6.78
N GLY A 82 19.86 7.43 7.60
CA GLY A 82 19.55 8.21 8.78
C GLY A 82 18.53 7.51 9.65
N LYS A 83 17.80 8.28 10.45
CA LYS A 83 16.77 7.72 11.34
C LYS A 83 15.42 8.37 11.10
N VAL A 84 14.37 7.61 11.29
CA VAL A 84 12.98 8.06 11.44
C VAL A 84 12.45 7.52 12.76
N ASP A 85 12.10 8.42 13.68
CA ASP A 85 11.67 8.08 15.03
C ASP A 85 12.65 7.12 15.74
N GLY A 86 13.95 7.39 15.61
CA GLY A 86 15.05 6.61 16.17
C GLY A 86 15.38 5.31 15.41
N ARG A 87 14.61 4.91 14.39
CA ARG A 87 14.82 3.71 13.58
C ARG A 87 15.66 4.01 12.36
N GLN A 88 16.63 3.15 12.05
CA GLN A 88 17.46 3.29 10.86
C GLN A 88 16.65 3.10 9.59
N VAL A 89 16.84 3.99 8.63
CA VAL A 89 16.30 3.89 7.27
C VAL A 89 17.38 4.28 6.26
N PHE A 90 17.27 3.78 5.05
CA PHE A 90 18.06 4.19 3.91
C PHE A 90 17.22 5.06 2.99
N VAL A 91 17.86 6.05 2.35
CA VAL A 91 17.15 7.00 1.50
C VAL A 91 18.01 7.38 0.30
N TYR A 92 17.34 7.58 -0.83
CA TYR A 92 17.92 8.31 -1.96
C TYR A 92 16.89 9.28 -2.54
N ALA A 93 17.38 10.43 -3.01
CA ALA A 93 16.57 11.48 -3.61
C ALA A 93 17.16 11.94 -4.93
N TYR A 94 16.30 12.05 -5.94
CA TYR A 94 16.68 12.66 -7.21
C TYR A 94 16.72 14.17 -7.05
N ASP A 95 17.85 14.78 -7.43
CA ASP A 95 18.04 16.22 -7.47
C ASP A 95 17.70 16.74 -8.88
N PHE A 96 16.51 17.28 -9.03
CA PHE A 96 16.03 17.81 -10.31
C PHE A 96 16.86 19.00 -10.81
N THR A 97 17.60 19.68 -9.94
CA THR A 97 18.49 20.79 -10.31
C THR A 97 19.69 20.32 -11.14
N VAL A 98 20.02 19.01 -11.09
CA VAL A 98 21.13 18.41 -11.81
C VAL A 98 20.58 17.57 -12.98
N TYR A 99 20.73 18.09 -14.20
CA TYR A 99 20.29 17.43 -15.43
C TYR A 99 18.83 16.93 -15.41
N GLY A 100 17.93 17.67 -14.72
CA GLY A 100 16.53 17.30 -14.60
C GLY A 100 16.30 15.98 -13.85
N GLY A 101 17.20 15.64 -12.93
CA GLY A 101 17.12 14.37 -12.18
C GLY A 101 17.28 13.12 -13.05
N SER A 102 17.91 13.25 -14.25
CA SER A 102 18.04 12.12 -15.17
C SER A 102 19.00 11.04 -14.64
N LEU A 103 18.65 9.77 -14.87
CA LEU A 103 19.47 8.64 -14.46
C LEU A 103 20.68 8.48 -15.36
N SER A 104 21.87 8.41 -14.79
CA SER A 104 23.16 8.10 -15.41
C SER A 104 23.65 6.74 -14.94
N ALA A 105 24.64 6.17 -15.61
CA ALA A 105 25.33 4.97 -15.14
C ALA A 105 26.02 5.19 -13.77
N SER A 106 26.49 6.40 -13.49
CA SER A 106 27.16 6.72 -12.23
C SER A 106 26.17 6.89 -11.07
N ASN A 107 25.12 7.68 -11.25
CA ASN A 107 24.15 7.87 -10.16
C ASN A 107 23.29 6.64 -9.91
N ALA A 108 23.04 5.79 -10.91
CA ALA A 108 22.43 4.48 -10.72
C ALA A 108 23.23 3.60 -9.74
N LYS A 109 24.57 3.62 -9.82
CA LYS A 109 25.44 2.90 -8.88
C LYS A 109 25.30 3.38 -7.44
N LYS A 110 25.04 4.68 -7.21
CA LYS A 110 24.75 5.22 -5.88
C LYS A 110 23.44 4.64 -5.33
N ILE A 111 22.38 4.61 -6.16
CA ILE A 111 21.07 4.04 -5.80
C ILE A 111 21.22 2.56 -5.45
N VAL A 112 21.81 1.77 -6.35
CA VAL A 112 22.05 0.33 -6.16
C VAL A 112 22.84 0.04 -4.89
N LYS A 113 23.88 0.83 -4.61
CA LYS A 113 24.68 0.71 -3.38
C LYS A 113 23.82 0.90 -2.13
N VAL A 114 22.97 1.92 -2.11
CA VAL A 114 22.10 2.20 -0.96
C VAL A 114 21.02 1.14 -0.82
N GLN A 115 20.41 0.64 -1.91
CA GLN A 115 19.49 -0.50 -1.90
C GLN A 115 20.15 -1.77 -1.32
N GLN A 116 21.36 -2.08 -1.75
CA GLN A 116 22.13 -3.23 -1.23
C GLN A 116 22.48 -3.08 0.25
N LEU A 117 22.83 -1.86 0.69
CA LEU A 117 23.07 -1.59 2.11
C LEU A 117 21.80 -1.74 2.94
N ALA A 118 20.67 -1.24 2.46
CA ALA A 118 19.38 -1.38 3.11
C ALA A 118 19.02 -2.88 3.28
N LEU A 119 19.14 -3.66 2.21
CA LEU A 119 18.86 -5.09 2.23
C LEU A 119 19.80 -5.85 3.18
N LYS A 120 21.10 -5.59 3.15
CA LYS A 120 22.10 -6.23 4.04
C LYS A 120 21.91 -5.90 5.51
N ASN A 121 21.36 -4.72 5.81
CA ASN A 121 21.11 -4.26 7.19
C ASN A 121 19.67 -4.53 7.64
N GLY A 122 18.83 -5.09 6.79
CA GLY A 122 17.43 -5.36 7.12
C GLY A 122 16.68 -4.10 7.53
N ALA A 123 16.81 -3.00 6.78
CA ALA A 123 16.21 -1.71 7.11
C ALA A 123 15.39 -1.15 5.93
N PRO A 124 14.30 -0.41 6.18
CA PRO A 124 13.48 0.19 5.15
C PRO A 124 14.28 1.10 4.21
N ILE A 125 13.88 1.13 2.94
CA ILE A 125 14.42 2.05 1.95
C ILE A 125 13.33 2.98 1.41
N ILE A 126 13.68 4.28 1.29
CA ILE A 126 12.77 5.32 0.83
C ILE A 126 13.37 5.99 -0.40
N ALA A 127 12.62 6.01 -1.49
CA ALA A 127 12.97 6.66 -2.75
C ALA A 127 12.19 7.97 -2.91
N LEU A 128 12.90 9.09 -3.05
CA LEU A 128 12.30 10.40 -3.31
C LEU A 128 12.52 10.74 -4.78
N ASN A 129 11.51 10.51 -5.60
CA ASN A 129 11.59 10.54 -7.06
C ASN A 129 11.19 11.91 -7.63
N ASP A 130 12.07 12.49 -8.44
CA ASP A 130 11.86 13.72 -9.20
C ASP A 130 12.77 13.67 -10.44
N SER A 131 12.35 12.95 -11.50
CA SER A 131 13.23 12.54 -12.59
C SER A 131 12.57 12.65 -13.97
N GLY A 132 13.29 13.26 -14.90
CA GLY A 132 12.93 13.25 -16.32
C GLY A 132 13.19 11.93 -17.05
N GLY A 133 13.67 10.89 -16.37
CA GLY A 133 13.96 9.58 -16.98
C GLY A 133 15.44 9.32 -17.26
N ALA A 134 15.74 8.53 -18.29
CA ALA A 134 17.11 8.17 -18.65
C ALA A 134 17.91 9.36 -19.21
N ARG A 135 19.20 9.47 -18.84
CA ARG A 135 20.12 10.46 -19.39
C ARG A 135 20.51 10.05 -20.82
N ILE A 136 19.91 10.71 -21.81
CA ILE A 136 20.04 10.33 -23.24
C ILE A 136 21.49 10.36 -23.74
N GLN A 137 22.33 11.25 -23.20
CA GLN A 137 23.75 11.37 -23.57
C GLN A 137 24.57 10.11 -23.23
N GLU A 138 24.09 9.27 -22.30
CA GLU A 138 24.74 8.03 -21.90
C GLU A 138 24.20 6.78 -22.62
N GLY A 139 23.12 6.95 -23.40
CA GLY A 139 22.54 5.87 -24.19
C GLY A 139 22.17 4.64 -23.37
N ILE A 140 22.61 3.46 -23.82
CA ILE A 140 22.26 2.17 -23.20
C ILE A 140 22.79 2.01 -21.76
N GLU A 141 23.86 2.71 -21.38
CA GLU A 141 24.41 2.66 -20.02
C GLU A 141 23.40 3.19 -18.97
N SER A 142 22.64 4.23 -19.35
CA SER A 142 21.56 4.74 -18.51
C SER A 142 20.42 3.71 -18.33
N LEU A 143 20.05 2.99 -19.39
CA LEU A 143 19.04 1.93 -19.32
C LEU A 143 19.51 0.74 -18.48
N SER A 144 20.80 0.37 -18.59
CA SER A 144 21.42 -0.65 -17.73
C SER A 144 21.30 -0.27 -16.24
N GLY A 145 21.49 1.01 -15.91
CA GLY A 145 21.31 1.52 -14.56
C GLY A 145 19.89 1.31 -14.01
N TYR A 146 18.85 1.49 -14.83
CA TYR A 146 17.48 1.16 -14.43
C TYR A 146 17.30 -0.33 -14.19
N ALA A 147 17.84 -1.19 -15.04
CA ALA A 147 17.74 -2.64 -14.88
C ALA A 147 18.37 -3.10 -13.55
N ASP A 148 19.52 -2.54 -13.18
CA ASP A 148 20.18 -2.84 -11.90
C ASP A 148 19.32 -2.40 -10.70
N ILE A 149 18.67 -1.24 -10.77
CA ILE A 149 17.74 -0.75 -9.74
C ILE A 149 16.52 -1.68 -9.62
N PHE A 150 15.90 -2.07 -10.74
CA PHE A 150 14.74 -2.99 -10.74
C PHE A 150 15.08 -4.36 -10.15
N TYR A 151 16.27 -4.86 -10.45
CA TYR A 151 16.75 -6.10 -9.86
C TYR A 151 16.82 -6.00 -8.33
N GLN A 152 17.38 -4.89 -7.79
CA GLN A 152 17.45 -4.69 -6.35
C GLN A 152 16.05 -4.53 -5.72
N ASN A 153 15.12 -3.80 -6.37
CA ASN A 153 13.73 -3.70 -5.89
C ASN A 153 13.08 -5.08 -5.78
N THR A 154 13.30 -5.94 -6.79
CA THR A 154 12.74 -7.29 -6.81
C THR A 154 13.34 -8.16 -5.72
N MET A 155 14.65 -8.10 -5.49
CA MET A 155 15.33 -8.87 -4.45
C MET A 155 14.96 -8.41 -3.03
N ALA A 156 14.62 -7.14 -2.86
CA ALA A 156 14.21 -6.57 -1.58
C ALA A 156 12.71 -6.77 -1.27
N SER A 157 11.91 -7.13 -2.27
CA SER A 157 10.46 -7.32 -2.13
C SER A 157 10.11 -8.39 -1.10
N GLY A 158 9.29 -8.05 -0.12
CA GLY A 158 8.92 -8.91 1.00
C GLY A 158 10.04 -9.16 2.02
N VAL A 159 11.21 -8.50 1.89
CA VAL A 159 12.32 -8.61 2.83
C VAL A 159 12.47 -7.36 3.68
N ILE A 160 12.48 -6.19 3.04
CA ILE A 160 12.48 -4.88 3.71
C ILE A 160 11.37 -4.01 3.13
N PRO A 161 10.74 -3.13 3.92
CA PRO A 161 9.78 -2.17 3.40
C PRO A 161 10.42 -1.22 2.38
N GLN A 162 9.78 -1.07 1.22
CA GLN A 162 10.20 -0.20 0.14
C GLN A 162 9.14 0.87 -0.11
N ILE A 163 9.48 2.14 0.04
CA ILE A 163 8.54 3.26 -0.09
C ILE A 163 9.03 4.22 -1.15
N SER A 164 8.16 4.60 -2.07
CA SER A 164 8.43 5.58 -3.12
C SER A 164 7.55 6.82 -2.98
N ALA A 165 8.19 7.99 -2.97
CA ALA A 165 7.55 9.29 -3.04
C ALA A 165 7.79 9.90 -4.42
N ILE A 166 6.73 10.32 -5.09
CA ILE A 166 6.80 11.02 -6.36
C ILE A 166 6.61 12.51 -6.08
N LEU A 167 7.65 13.30 -6.31
CA LEU A 167 7.73 14.70 -5.91
C LEU A 167 7.91 15.64 -7.12
N GLY A 168 7.64 15.11 -8.30
CA GLY A 168 7.74 15.78 -9.57
C GLY A 168 7.45 14.83 -10.73
N PRO A 169 8.04 15.04 -11.93
CA PRO A 169 7.94 14.08 -13.01
C PRO A 169 8.63 12.76 -12.66
N CYS A 170 8.03 11.65 -13.11
CA CYS A 170 8.58 10.31 -13.02
C CYS A 170 8.19 9.56 -14.30
N ALA A 171 9.01 9.71 -15.35
CA ALA A 171 8.65 9.30 -16.70
C ALA A 171 9.55 8.19 -17.24
N GLY A 172 9.01 7.38 -18.15
CA GLY A 172 9.74 6.29 -18.83
C GLY A 172 10.20 5.22 -17.85
N GLY A 173 11.46 4.81 -17.93
CA GLY A 173 12.05 3.82 -17.00
C GLY A 173 11.93 4.20 -15.51
N ALA A 174 11.86 5.50 -15.20
CA ALA A 174 11.76 5.97 -13.82
C ALA A 174 10.47 5.52 -13.10
N CYS A 175 9.36 5.26 -13.83
CA CYS A 175 8.10 4.89 -13.20
C CYS A 175 8.04 3.41 -12.76
N TYR A 176 8.87 2.53 -13.29
CA TYR A 176 8.82 1.11 -12.96
C TYR A 176 9.45 0.79 -11.60
N SER A 177 10.54 1.48 -11.19
CA SER A 177 11.10 1.28 -9.87
C SER A 177 10.07 1.55 -8.75
N PRO A 178 9.35 2.69 -8.72
CA PRO A 178 8.25 2.90 -7.79
C PRO A 178 7.17 1.81 -7.86
N ALA A 179 6.80 1.37 -9.06
CA ALA A 179 5.78 0.33 -9.24
C ALA A 179 6.17 -1.03 -8.64
N LEU A 180 7.47 -1.29 -8.48
CA LEU A 180 8.02 -2.48 -7.82
C LEU A 180 8.10 -2.34 -6.27
N THR A 181 7.90 -1.13 -5.73
CA THR A 181 7.93 -0.89 -4.28
C THR A 181 6.57 -1.16 -3.62
N ASP A 182 6.54 -1.20 -2.28
CA ASP A 182 5.33 -1.57 -1.54
C ASP A 182 4.30 -0.45 -1.52
N PHE A 183 4.72 0.80 -1.33
CA PHE A 183 3.84 1.96 -1.27
C PHE A 183 4.34 3.12 -2.12
N ILE A 184 3.41 3.76 -2.81
CA ILE A 184 3.65 4.93 -3.66
C ILE A 184 2.84 6.11 -3.11
N PHE A 185 3.54 7.21 -2.86
CA PHE A 185 3.00 8.50 -2.46
C PHE A 185 3.12 9.50 -3.60
N MET A 186 2.09 10.30 -3.85
CA MET A 186 2.11 11.35 -4.86
C MET A 186 1.56 12.68 -4.31
N VAL A 187 2.15 13.79 -4.74
CA VAL A 187 1.64 15.14 -4.43
C VAL A 187 0.68 15.58 -5.53
N LYS A 188 -0.51 16.00 -5.13
CA LYS A 188 -1.55 16.50 -6.03
C LYS A 188 -1.03 17.67 -6.87
N GLU A 189 -1.35 17.67 -8.18
CA GLU A 189 -0.99 18.73 -9.14
C GLU A 189 0.53 18.97 -9.37
N LYS A 190 1.39 18.19 -8.68
CA LYS A 190 2.86 18.31 -8.82
C LYS A 190 3.51 17.03 -9.32
N SER A 191 2.96 15.89 -8.94
CA SER A 191 3.53 14.58 -9.26
C SER A 191 2.88 13.97 -10.48
N HIS A 192 3.70 13.46 -11.39
CA HIS A 192 3.23 12.78 -12.60
C HIS A 192 4.01 11.49 -12.83
N MET A 193 3.30 10.40 -13.06
CA MET A 193 3.88 9.12 -13.49
C MET A 193 3.27 8.69 -14.81
N PHE A 194 4.09 8.39 -15.81
CA PHE A 194 3.64 7.80 -17.07
C PHE A 194 4.79 7.11 -17.81
N VAL A 195 4.48 6.08 -18.57
CA VAL A 195 5.47 5.38 -19.40
C VAL A 195 6.01 6.31 -20.48
N THR A 196 5.11 7.05 -21.14
CA THR A 196 5.44 8.07 -22.15
C THR A 196 4.62 9.32 -21.89
N GLY A 197 5.24 10.49 -22.03
CA GLY A 197 4.58 11.77 -21.80
C GLY A 197 3.57 12.16 -22.90
N PRO A 198 2.75 13.22 -22.65
CA PRO A 198 1.71 13.66 -23.57
C PRO A 198 2.17 13.94 -25.00
N ASP A 199 3.38 14.50 -25.16
CA ASP A 199 3.93 14.82 -26.48
C ASP A 199 4.16 13.56 -27.33
N VAL A 200 4.61 12.46 -26.72
CA VAL A 200 4.78 11.17 -27.38
C VAL A 200 3.44 10.52 -27.68
N VAL A 201 2.48 10.60 -26.76
CA VAL A 201 1.11 10.13 -26.96
C VAL A 201 0.49 10.83 -28.17
N LYS A 202 0.60 12.16 -28.25
CA LYS A 202 0.13 12.95 -29.40
C LYS A 202 0.82 12.57 -30.70
N ALA A 203 2.14 12.36 -30.68
CA ALA A 203 2.90 12.01 -31.89
C ALA A 203 2.60 10.62 -32.43
N VAL A 204 2.33 9.63 -31.55
CA VAL A 204 2.19 8.20 -31.94
C VAL A 204 0.75 7.80 -32.20
N ILE A 205 -0.18 8.20 -31.33
CA ILE A 205 -1.59 7.78 -31.41
C ILE A 205 -2.56 8.95 -31.68
N HIS A 206 -2.03 10.17 -31.85
CA HIS A 206 -2.78 11.39 -32.15
C HIS A 206 -3.85 11.76 -31.11
N GLU A 207 -3.63 11.38 -29.84
CA GLU A 207 -4.49 11.72 -28.72
C GLU A 207 -3.93 12.94 -27.97
N GLU A 208 -4.77 13.95 -27.75
CA GLU A 208 -4.43 15.11 -26.92
C GLU A 208 -4.87 14.88 -25.48
N VAL A 209 -3.91 14.82 -24.57
CA VAL A 209 -4.15 14.56 -23.15
C VAL A 209 -3.21 15.44 -22.31
N SER A 210 -3.71 16.00 -21.20
CA SER A 210 -2.86 16.73 -20.25
C SER A 210 -2.01 15.79 -19.39
N LYS A 211 -0.96 16.32 -18.76
CA LYS A 211 -0.13 15.55 -17.82
C LYS A 211 -0.95 15.02 -16.65
N GLU A 212 -1.88 15.83 -16.12
CA GLU A 212 -2.76 15.44 -15.01
C GLU A 212 -3.72 14.30 -15.41
N GLU A 213 -4.33 14.40 -16.59
CA GLU A 213 -5.23 13.36 -17.07
C GLU A 213 -4.50 12.05 -17.39
N LEU A 214 -3.29 12.13 -17.94
CA LEU A 214 -2.50 10.95 -18.32
C LEU A 214 -1.92 10.23 -17.12
N GLY A 215 -1.36 10.96 -16.16
CA GLY A 215 -0.63 10.35 -15.06
C GLY A 215 -0.43 11.24 -13.83
N GLY A 216 -1.40 12.13 -13.55
CA GLY A 216 -1.41 12.92 -12.32
C GLY A 216 -1.79 12.11 -11.09
N ALA A 217 -1.56 12.67 -9.91
CA ALA A 217 -1.83 12.00 -8.64
C ALA A 217 -3.30 11.55 -8.49
N MET A 218 -4.27 12.37 -8.93
CA MET A 218 -5.69 12.01 -8.88
C MET A 218 -6.01 10.85 -9.81
N THR A 219 -5.47 10.83 -11.03
CA THR A 219 -5.67 9.73 -11.98
C THR A 219 -5.16 8.41 -11.41
N HIS A 220 -3.95 8.41 -10.86
CA HIS A 220 -3.36 7.20 -10.26
C HIS A 220 -4.00 6.80 -8.93
N SER A 221 -4.54 7.76 -8.18
CA SER A 221 -5.24 7.50 -6.92
C SER A 221 -6.66 6.96 -7.11
N SER A 222 -7.34 7.28 -8.23
CA SER A 222 -8.77 6.96 -8.39
C SER A 222 -9.11 6.01 -9.56
N LYS A 223 -8.24 5.93 -10.58
CA LYS A 223 -8.51 5.14 -11.79
C LYS A 223 -7.57 3.95 -11.95
N SER A 224 -6.25 4.17 -11.84
CA SER A 224 -5.28 3.11 -12.11
C SER A 224 -4.83 2.33 -10.88
N GLY A 225 -5.10 2.85 -9.66
CA GLY A 225 -4.67 2.21 -8.42
C GLY A 225 -3.15 2.15 -8.21
N VAL A 226 -2.37 2.94 -8.94
CA VAL A 226 -0.90 2.99 -8.78
C VAL A 226 -0.51 3.73 -7.50
N THR A 227 -1.22 4.81 -7.17
CA THR A 227 -0.93 5.64 -6.00
C THR A 227 -1.69 5.14 -4.77
N HIS A 228 -0.94 4.83 -3.71
CA HIS A 228 -1.50 4.41 -2.43
C HIS A 228 -1.92 5.60 -1.57
N PHE A 229 -1.14 6.68 -1.60
CA PHE A 229 -1.39 7.89 -0.82
C PHE A 229 -1.24 9.14 -1.68
N MET A 230 -2.27 9.95 -1.77
CA MET A 230 -2.28 11.25 -2.43
C MET A 230 -2.28 12.34 -1.36
N CYS A 231 -1.25 13.19 -1.35
CA CYS A 231 -1.07 14.27 -0.40
C CYS A 231 -1.18 15.63 -1.09
N ASN A 232 -1.50 16.68 -0.34
CA ASN A 232 -1.64 18.03 -0.92
C ASN A 232 -0.29 18.74 -1.03
N THR A 233 0.67 18.45 -0.13
CA THR A 233 1.99 19.09 -0.11
C THR A 233 3.10 18.05 0.05
N GLU A 234 4.35 18.45 -0.25
CA GLU A 234 5.53 17.61 -0.03
C GLU A 234 5.73 17.31 1.47
N GLU A 235 5.46 18.29 2.34
CA GLU A 235 5.55 18.14 3.81
C GLU A 235 4.55 17.10 4.33
N GLU A 236 3.28 17.20 3.92
CA GLU A 236 2.25 16.21 4.26
C GLU A 236 2.68 14.81 3.82
N LEU A 237 3.20 14.68 2.61
CA LEU A 237 3.68 13.42 2.07
C LEU A 237 4.82 12.83 2.92
N LEU A 238 5.83 13.64 3.25
CA LEU A 238 6.99 13.18 4.04
C LEU A 238 6.59 12.78 5.46
N MET A 239 5.65 13.52 6.08
CA MET A 239 5.10 13.16 7.39
C MET A 239 4.26 11.88 7.32
N SER A 240 3.49 11.68 6.26
CA SER A 240 2.72 10.44 6.05
C SER A 240 3.61 9.22 5.85
N ILE A 241 4.80 9.37 5.24
CA ILE A 241 5.80 8.29 5.18
C ILE A 241 6.31 7.93 6.59
N ARG A 242 6.61 8.92 7.44
CA ARG A 242 7.02 8.68 8.83
C ARG A 242 5.92 7.94 9.59
N GLU A 243 4.68 8.34 9.37
CA GLU A 243 3.51 7.70 9.98
C GLU A 243 3.35 6.25 9.52
N LEU A 244 3.39 5.97 8.21
CA LEU A 244 3.36 4.62 7.66
C LEU A 244 4.44 3.74 8.32
N LEU A 245 5.68 4.22 8.37
CA LEU A 245 6.79 3.50 9.02
C LEU A 245 6.48 3.14 10.47
N SER A 246 5.69 3.95 11.18
CA SER A 246 5.32 3.65 12.57
C SER A 246 4.48 2.38 12.73
N PHE A 247 3.76 1.96 11.69
CA PHE A 247 2.97 0.72 11.67
C PHE A 247 3.79 -0.50 11.26
N LEU A 248 4.95 -0.30 10.62
CA LEU A 248 5.73 -1.36 9.98
C LEU A 248 6.88 -1.85 10.86
N PRO A 249 7.28 -3.13 10.75
CA PRO A 249 8.51 -3.64 11.34
C PRO A 249 9.74 -3.07 10.60
N GLN A 250 10.94 -3.41 11.09
CA GLN A 250 12.19 -3.05 10.43
C GLN A 250 12.42 -3.84 9.15
N ASN A 251 12.07 -5.11 9.18
CA ASN A 251 12.17 -6.05 8.06
C ASN A 251 11.23 -7.26 8.30
N ASN A 252 11.26 -8.24 7.43
CA ASN A 252 10.41 -9.44 7.49
C ASN A 252 10.72 -10.40 8.65
N MET A 253 11.83 -10.21 9.36
CA MET A 253 12.21 -11.03 10.53
C MET A 253 11.77 -10.40 11.85
N ASP A 254 11.35 -9.15 11.82
CA ASP A 254 10.93 -8.38 12.99
C ASP A 254 9.39 -8.26 13.04
N GLU A 255 8.90 -7.87 14.20
CA GLU A 255 7.51 -7.43 14.40
C GLU A 255 7.42 -5.91 14.51
N ALA A 256 6.27 -5.35 14.11
CA ALA A 256 5.97 -3.95 14.31
C ALA A 256 5.95 -3.61 15.81
N LYS A 257 6.63 -2.53 16.20
CA LYS A 257 6.69 -2.13 17.61
C LYS A 257 5.29 -1.78 18.13
N LYS A 258 4.92 -2.39 19.26
CA LYS A 258 3.74 -1.99 20.01
C LYS A 258 3.90 -0.54 20.50
N LYS A 259 2.87 0.28 20.32
CA LYS A 259 2.79 1.62 20.93
C LYS A 259 2.02 1.55 22.25
N PRO A 260 2.31 2.43 23.22
CA PRO A 260 1.45 2.57 24.39
C PRO A 260 0.00 2.82 23.96
N CYS A 261 -0.93 2.05 24.51
CA CYS A 261 -2.36 2.22 24.26
C CYS A 261 -3.00 2.93 25.44
N THR A 262 -3.69 4.03 25.17
CA THR A 262 -4.46 4.78 26.17
C THR A 262 -5.95 4.44 26.13
N ASP A 263 -6.39 3.71 25.10
CA ASP A 263 -7.77 3.27 24.92
C ASP A 263 -8.00 1.95 25.68
N GLU A 264 -9.09 1.86 26.42
CA GLU A 264 -9.38 0.69 27.23
C GLU A 264 -9.58 -0.57 26.36
N THR A 265 -8.85 -1.64 26.68
CA THR A 265 -8.88 -2.88 25.89
C THR A 265 -10.21 -3.62 25.99
N ASN A 266 -10.87 -3.52 27.15
CA ASN A 266 -12.14 -4.21 27.41
C ASN A 266 -13.39 -3.34 27.22
N ARG A 267 -13.25 -2.11 26.69
CA ARG A 267 -14.43 -1.27 26.48
C ARG A 267 -15.41 -1.91 25.51
N GLU A 268 -16.68 -1.79 25.83
CA GLU A 268 -17.79 -2.13 24.98
C GLU A 268 -18.46 -0.84 24.47
N ASP A 269 -18.74 -0.76 23.17
CA ASP A 269 -19.41 0.40 22.57
C ASP A 269 -20.81 0.00 22.13
N THR A 270 -21.81 0.39 22.92
CA THR A 270 -23.22 0.06 22.66
C THR A 270 -23.77 0.68 21.37
N SER A 271 -23.12 1.72 20.82
CA SER A 271 -23.53 2.29 19.54
C SER A 271 -23.36 1.31 18.36
N LEU A 272 -22.41 0.38 18.49
CA LEU A 272 -22.21 -0.69 17.49
C LEU A 272 -23.44 -1.57 17.29
N ASP A 273 -24.29 -1.75 18.31
CA ASP A 273 -25.47 -2.61 18.25
C ASP A 273 -26.53 -2.08 17.25
N THR A 274 -26.44 -0.82 16.84
CA THR A 274 -27.40 -0.15 15.95
C THR A 274 -26.82 0.35 14.64
N ILE A 275 -25.50 0.24 14.40
CA ILE A 275 -24.86 0.72 13.16
C ILE A 275 -25.28 -0.11 11.97
N VAL A 276 -25.31 -1.43 12.11
CA VAL A 276 -25.67 -2.35 11.03
C VAL A 276 -27.20 -2.40 10.89
N PRO A 277 -27.79 -1.92 9.78
CA PRO A 277 -29.22 -1.99 9.56
C PRO A 277 -29.70 -3.43 9.48
N VAL A 278 -30.89 -3.70 10.02
CA VAL A 278 -31.55 -5.03 9.92
C VAL A 278 -31.92 -5.34 8.47
N ASP A 279 -32.37 -4.33 7.71
CA ASP A 279 -32.67 -4.50 6.28
C ASP A 279 -31.34 -4.62 5.51
N PRO A 280 -31.06 -5.77 4.85
CA PRO A 280 -29.83 -6.02 4.11
C PRO A 280 -29.63 -5.09 2.89
N ASN A 281 -30.66 -4.37 2.46
CA ASN A 281 -30.60 -3.44 1.34
C ASN A 281 -30.23 -1.99 1.76
N VAL A 282 -30.29 -1.68 3.04
CA VAL A 282 -29.92 -0.36 3.55
C VAL A 282 -28.40 -0.27 3.71
N PRO A 283 -27.72 0.66 3.00
CA PRO A 283 -26.28 0.82 3.12
C PRO A 283 -25.89 1.45 4.46
N TYR A 284 -24.67 1.18 4.91
CA TYR A 284 -24.01 1.87 6.02
C TYR A 284 -22.50 1.98 5.72
N ASP A 285 -21.81 2.84 6.42
CA ASP A 285 -20.37 2.99 6.29
C ASP A 285 -19.63 2.03 7.23
N MET A 286 -18.86 1.09 6.67
CA MET A 286 -18.08 0.14 7.47
C MET A 286 -17.01 0.83 8.32
N LYS A 287 -16.57 2.03 7.96
CA LYS A 287 -15.62 2.81 8.75
C LYS A 287 -16.19 3.18 10.11
N ASP A 288 -17.50 3.39 10.21
CA ASP A 288 -18.16 3.63 11.49
C ASP A 288 -17.95 2.48 12.50
N ILE A 289 -17.87 1.24 12.01
CA ILE A 289 -17.54 0.07 12.85
C ILE A 289 -16.05 0.05 13.13
N ILE A 290 -15.21 0.16 12.10
CA ILE A 290 -13.75 0.10 12.22
C ILE A 290 -13.27 1.11 13.26
N GLU A 291 -13.63 2.38 13.12
CA GLU A 291 -13.18 3.48 14.00
C GLU A 291 -13.61 3.30 15.46
N ARG A 292 -14.77 2.68 15.72
CA ARG A 292 -15.22 2.37 17.09
C ARG A 292 -14.52 1.19 17.72
N VAL A 293 -13.95 0.31 16.91
CA VAL A 293 -13.29 -0.92 17.35
C VAL A 293 -11.79 -0.72 17.62
N ILE A 294 -11.11 0.06 16.79
CA ILE A 294 -9.66 0.26 16.85
C ILE A 294 -9.24 1.25 17.95
N ASP A 295 -7.95 1.29 18.26
CA ASP A 295 -7.41 2.20 19.28
C ASP A 295 -7.63 3.67 18.90
N ASN A 296 -8.25 4.43 19.80
CA ASN A 296 -8.54 5.86 19.65
C ASN A 296 -9.28 6.25 18.36
N GLY A 297 -9.90 5.32 17.67
CA GLY A 297 -10.61 5.56 16.41
C GLY A 297 -9.70 5.94 15.24
N TYR A 298 -8.40 5.73 15.35
CA TYR A 298 -7.45 6.18 14.33
C TYR A 298 -7.15 5.10 13.28
N PHE A 299 -7.64 5.33 12.08
CA PHE A 299 -7.48 4.45 10.91
C PHE A 299 -6.59 5.09 9.83
N PHE A 300 -5.47 4.47 9.52
CA PHE A 300 -4.57 4.90 8.45
C PHE A 300 -4.94 4.17 7.15
N GLU A 301 -5.93 4.72 6.44
CA GLU A 301 -6.50 4.12 5.23
C GLU A 301 -5.52 4.17 4.06
N VAL A 302 -5.39 3.06 3.34
CA VAL A 302 -4.58 2.92 2.13
C VAL A 302 -5.51 2.92 0.91
N MET A 303 -5.18 3.67 -0.14
CA MET A 303 -5.95 3.77 -1.39
C MET A 303 -7.43 4.17 -1.20
N PRO A 304 -7.74 5.25 -0.45
CA PRO A 304 -9.13 5.62 -0.13
C PRO A 304 -9.97 5.99 -1.36
N ASN A 305 -9.34 6.36 -2.46
CA ASN A 305 -10.02 6.80 -3.68
C ASN A 305 -10.20 5.70 -4.73
N PHE A 306 -9.48 4.58 -4.61
CA PHE A 306 -9.51 3.46 -5.55
C PHE A 306 -10.32 2.29 -4.99
N ALA A 307 -11.14 1.64 -5.82
CA ALA A 307 -11.96 0.48 -5.43
C ALA A 307 -12.63 0.71 -4.06
N LYS A 308 -13.51 1.71 -3.97
CA LYS A 308 -14.14 2.16 -2.72
C LYS A 308 -15.06 1.13 -2.07
N ASN A 309 -15.44 0.10 -2.81
CA ASN A 309 -16.22 -1.06 -2.34
C ASN A 309 -15.42 -1.99 -1.41
N ILE A 310 -14.10 -1.81 -1.31
CA ILE A 310 -13.24 -2.45 -0.32
C ILE A 310 -12.34 -1.45 0.38
N ILE A 311 -12.21 -1.59 1.70
CA ILE A 311 -11.39 -0.76 2.58
C ILE A 311 -10.16 -1.56 2.96
N ILE A 312 -8.98 -0.95 2.87
CA ILE A 312 -7.73 -1.48 3.41
C ILE A 312 -6.98 -0.38 4.17
N GLY A 313 -6.24 -0.76 5.18
CA GLY A 313 -5.44 0.20 5.94
C GLY A 313 -4.83 -0.39 7.21
N PHE A 314 -4.06 0.43 7.89
CA PHE A 314 -3.42 0.08 9.14
C PHE A 314 -4.17 0.68 10.32
N ALA A 315 -4.22 -0.05 11.40
CA ALA A 315 -4.78 0.39 12.67
C ALA A 315 -3.96 -0.16 13.84
N ARG A 316 -4.39 0.16 15.06
CA ARG A 316 -3.82 -0.46 16.26
C ARG A 316 -4.93 -1.09 17.10
N MET A 317 -4.59 -2.23 17.69
CA MET A 317 -5.43 -2.94 18.65
C MET A 317 -4.58 -3.25 19.89
N ALA A 318 -4.92 -2.64 21.02
CA ALA A 318 -4.10 -2.69 22.24
C ALA A 318 -2.63 -2.33 21.98
N GLY A 319 -2.39 -1.32 21.15
CA GLY A 319 -1.07 -0.84 20.73
C GLY A 319 -0.38 -1.66 19.64
N ARG A 320 -0.87 -2.84 19.30
CA ARG A 320 -0.33 -3.72 18.25
C ARG A 320 -0.79 -3.25 16.87
N SER A 321 0.12 -3.14 15.91
CA SER A 321 -0.23 -2.86 14.50
C SER A 321 -1.01 -4.01 13.89
N VAL A 322 -2.08 -3.70 13.17
CA VAL A 322 -2.92 -4.65 12.43
C VAL A 322 -3.26 -4.10 11.05
N GLY A 323 -3.43 -4.99 10.08
CA GLY A 323 -3.98 -4.68 8.77
C GLY A 323 -5.48 -4.94 8.77
N ILE A 324 -6.25 -3.96 8.32
CA ILE A 324 -7.71 -4.07 8.17
C ILE A 324 -8.02 -4.30 6.70
N VAL A 325 -8.88 -5.29 6.41
CA VAL A 325 -9.48 -5.54 5.10
C VAL A 325 -10.99 -5.64 5.29
N ALA A 326 -11.77 -4.76 4.68
CA ALA A 326 -13.21 -4.74 4.93
C ALA A 326 -14.02 -4.44 3.67
N ASN A 327 -15.19 -5.07 3.53
CA ASN A 327 -16.15 -4.66 2.51
C ASN A 327 -16.76 -3.31 2.90
N GLN A 328 -17.10 -2.48 1.91
CA GLN A 328 -17.75 -1.19 2.13
C GLN A 328 -19.16 -1.18 1.56
N PRO A 329 -20.18 -1.47 2.39
CA PRO A 329 -21.59 -1.54 1.93
C PRO A 329 -22.14 -0.24 1.33
N ALA A 330 -21.54 0.90 1.67
CA ALA A 330 -21.92 2.19 1.11
C ALA A 330 -21.54 2.34 -0.38
N TYR A 331 -20.65 1.49 -0.89
CA TYR A 331 -20.22 1.50 -2.28
C TYR A 331 -20.45 0.13 -2.92
N LEU A 332 -21.23 0.11 -4.01
CA LEU A 332 -21.57 -1.13 -4.73
C LEU A 332 -22.02 -2.26 -3.80
N ALA A 333 -22.71 -1.93 -2.68
CA ALA A 333 -23.14 -2.88 -1.66
C ALA A 333 -22.02 -3.77 -1.09
N GLY A 334 -20.75 -3.39 -1.21
CA GLY A 334 -19.61 -4.17 -0.74
C GLY A 334 -19.23 -5.37 -1.63
N VAL A 335 -19.73 -5.47 -2.88
CA VAL A 335 -19.36 -6.55 -3.80
C VAL A 335 -17.87 -6.54 -4.11
N LEU A 336 -17.32 -7.69 -4.47
CA LEU A 336 -15.95 -7.80 -4.97
C LEU A 336 -15.95 -7.68 -6.50
N ASP A 337 -15.17 -6.73 -7.01
CA ASP A 337 -14.87 -6.56 -8.44
C ASP A 337 -13.37 -6.76 -8.70
N ILE A 338 -12.95 -6.55 -9.93
CA ILE A 338 -11.54 -6.70 -10.35
C ILE A 338 -10.63 -5.81 -9.50
N ASP A 339 -10.96 -4.53 -9.38
CA ASP A 339 -10.13 -3.54 -8.69
C ASP A 339 -10.07 -3.79 -7.17
N ALA A 340 -11.19 -4.17 -6.56
CA ALA A 340 -11.24 -4.56 -5.16
C ALA A 340 -10.40 -5.81 -4.90
N SER A 341 -10.42 -6.76 -5.83
CA SER A 341 -9.63 -7.98 -5.75
C SER A 341 -8.13 -7.71 -5.77
N ASP A 342 -7.68 -6.87 -6.67
CA ASP A 342 -6.26 -6.49 -6.78
C ASP A 342 -5.80 -5.64 -5.58
N LYS A 343 -6.59 -4.66 -5.17
CA LYS A 343 -6.33 -3.81 -4.00
C LYS A 343 -6.16 -4.64 -2.73
N ALA A 344 -7.11 -5.51 -2.43
CA ALA A 344 -7.08 -6.35 -1.24
C ALA A 344 -5.92 -7.36 -1.26
N SER A 345 -5.72 -8.06 -2.38
CA SER A 345 -4.70 -9.11 -2.49
C SER A 345 -3.30 -8.58 -2.24
N ARG A 346 -2.95 -7.43 -2.81
CA ARG A 346 -1.65 -6.81 -2.61
C ARG A 346 -1.42 -6.42 -1.15
N PHE A 347 -2.43 -5.83 -0.51
CA PHE A 347 -2.33 -5.42 0.89
C PHE A 347 -2.21 -6.60 1.85
N ILE A 348 -3.00 -7.67 1.63
CA ILE A 348 -2.93 -8.91 2.42
C ILE A 348 -1.52 -9.51 2.34
N ARG A 349 -0.96 -9.61 1.14
CA ARG A 349 0.40 -10.14 0.94
C ARG A 349 1.46 -9.26 1.61
N PHE A 350 1.30 -7.94 1.56
CA PHE A 350 2.19 -7.03 2.27
C PHE A 350 2.15 -7.27 3.77
N CYS A 351 0.96 -7.36 4.36
CA CYS A 351 0.81 -7.63 5.80
C CYS A 351 1.47 -8.97 6.19
N ASP A 352 1.27 -10.01 5.39
CA ASP A 352 1.89 -11.32 5.64
C ASP A 352 3.41 -11.27 5.54
N CYS A 353 3.98 -10.60 4.53
CA CYS A 353 5.43 -10.43 4.40
C CYS A 353 6.07 -9.76 5.61
N PHE A 354 5.33 -8.88 6.30
CA PHE A 354 5.86 -8.05 7.39
C PHE A 354 5.22 -8.33 8.75
N ASN A 355 4.75 -9.55 8.96
CA ASN A 355 4.26 -10.05 10.26
C ASN A 355 3.14 -9.19 10.88
N ILE A 356 2.30 -8.57 10.04
CA ILE A 356 1.19 -7.73 10.49
C ILE A 356 -0.10 -8.56 10.50
N PRO A 357 -0.73 -8.81 11.66
CA PRO A 357 -1.99 -9.53 11.75
C PRO A 357 -3.09 -8.90 10.93
N LEU A 358 -3.96 -9.73 10.35
CA LEU A 358 -5.07 -9.31 9.49
C LEU A 358 -6.40 -9.42 10.24
N ILE A 359 -7.18 -8.35 10.19
CA ILE A 359 -8.56 -8.33 10.67
C ILE A 359 -9.47 -8.02 9.49
N THR A 360 -10.44 -8.88 9.23
CA THR A 360 -11.41 -8.74 8.16
C THR A 360 -12.79 -8.39 8.74
N PHE A 361 -13.43 -7.33 8.21
CA PHE A 361 -14.85 -7.05 8.45
C PHE A 361 -15.61 -7.37 7.16
N GLU A 362 -16.55 -8.31 7.28
CA GLU A 362 -17.23 -8.88 6.13
C GLU A 362 -18.71 -8.47 6.07
N ASP A 363 -19.10 -7.83 4.97
CA ASP A 363 -20.47 -7.65 4.51
C ASP A 363 -20.46 -7.69 2.99
N VAL A 364 -20.56 -8.90 2.42
CA VAL A 364 -20.35 -9.14 0.99
C VAL A 364 -21.49 -9.95 0.37
N PRO A 365 -22.22 -9.40 -0.62
CA PRO A 365 -23.29 -10.13 -1.30
C PRO A 365 -22.79 -11.07 -2.41
N GLY A 366 -21.52 -10.94 -2.81
CA GLY A 366 -20.94 -11.73 -3.90
C GLY A 366 -19.86 -11.01 -4.68
N PHE A 367 -19.39 -11.62 -5.76
CA PHE A 367 -18.63 -10.94 -6.80
C PHE A 367 -19.56 -10.16 -7.74
N LEU A 368 -19.06 -9.02 -8.26
CA LEU A 368 -19.84 -8.20 -9.20
C LEU A 368 -20.12 -8.98 -10.49
N PRO A 369 -21.39 -9.28 -10.80
CA PRO A 369 -21.73 -9.97 -12.03
C PRO A 369 -21.68 -9.03 -13.25
N GLY A 370 -21.56 -9.58 -14.43
CA GLY A 370 -21.78 -8.87 -15.68
C GLY A 370 -20.68 -9.06 -16.71
N TYR A 371 -21.04 -8.76 -17.95
CA TYR A 371 -20.20 -8.97 -19.15
C TYR A 371 -18.81 -8.34 -19.01
N THR A 372 -18.73 -7.10 -18.53
CA THR A 372 -17.47 -6.36 -18.37
C THR A 372 -16.53 -7.04 -17.35
N GLN A 373 -17.06 -7.47 -16.21
CA GLN A 373 -16.27 -8.16 -15.20
C GLN A 373 -15.77 -9.51 -15.70
N GLU A 374 -16.65 -10.31 -16.32
CA GLU A 374 -16.28 -11.64 -16.87
C GLU A 374 -15.21 -11.51 -17.97
N ASN A 375 -15.40 -10.61 -18.92
CA ASN A 375 -14.48 -10.44 -20.05
C ASN A 375 -13.14 -9.80 -19.65
N ASN A 376 -13.11 -9.00 -18.59
CA ASN A 376 -11.88 -8.43 -18.04
C ASN A 376 -11.21 -9.34 -17.00
N GLY A 377 -11.73 -10.54 -16.76
CA GLY A 377 -11.06 -11.60 -16.01
C GLY A 377 -11.33 -11.58 -14.51
N ILE A 378 -12.55 -11.29 -14.05
CA ILE A 378 -12.94 -11.33 -12.63
C ILE A 378 -12.54 -12.65 -11.95
N ILE A 379 -12.61 -13.80 -12.66
CA ILE A 379 -12.21 -15.10 -12.11
C ILE A 379 -10.72 -15.10 -11.76
N ARG A 380 -9.87 -14.59 -12.64
CA ARG A 380 -8.42 -14.50 -12.43
C ARG A 380 -8.08 -13.52 -11.31
N HIS A 381 -8.72 -12.35 -11.30
CA HIS A 381 -8.49 -11.33 -10.26
C HIS A 381 -9.06 -11.74 -8.90
N GLY A 382 -10.27 -12.31 -8.87
CA GLY A 382 -10.87 -12.84 -7.62
C GLY A 382 -10.05 -13.98 -7.00
N ALA A 383 -9.43 -14.82 -7.83
CA ALA A 383 -8.53 -15.87 -7.35
C ALA A 383 -7.30 -15.33 -6.60
N LYS A 384 -6.90 -14.08 -6.83
CA LYS A 384 -5.79 -13.44 -6.09
C LYS A 384 -6.12 -13.27 -4.60
N ILE A 385 -7.37 -12.90 -4.25
CA ILE A 385 -7.77 -12.77 -2.83
C ILE A 385 -7.73 -14.13 -2.15
N VAL A 386 -8.28 -15.17 -2.80
CA VAL A 386 -8.23 -16.56 -2.30
C VAL A 386 -6.80 -16.96 -2.01
N TYR A 387 -5.92 -16.73 -3.01
CA TYR A 387 -4.52 -17.06 -2.88
C TYR A 387 -3.84 -16.30 -1.74
N ALA A 388 -4.07 -15.00 -1.64
CA ALA A 388 -3.44 -14.16 -0.64
C ALA A 388 -3.82 -14.54 0.79
N PHE A 389 -5.11 -14.76 1.07
CA PHE A 389 -5.55 -15.21 2.41
C PHE A 389 -5.12 -16.64 2.72
N ALA A 390 -5.19 -17.57 1.76
CA ALA A 390 -4.81 -18.95 1.99
C ALA A 390 -3.29 -19.12 2.19
N GLU A 391 -2.47 -18.29 1.53
CA GLU A 391 -1.01 -18.30 1.68
C GLU A 391 -0.56 -17.60 2.97
N ALA A 392 -1.29 -16.60 3.46
CA ALA A 392 -0.91 -15.81 4.62
C ALA A 392 -0.80 -16.64 5.90
N THR A 393 0.32 -16.46 6.60
CA THR A 393 0.71 -17.18 7.82
C THR A 393 0.52 -16.37 9.10
N VAL A 394 0.34 -15.06 9.00
CA VAL A 394 0.04 -14.18 10.14
C VAL A 394 -1.29 -14.52 10.80
N PRO A 395 -1.55 -14.07 12.05
CA PRO A 395 -2.86 -14.15 12.65
C PRO A 395 -3.93 -13.54 11.73
N LYS A 396 -5.01 -14.29 11.50
CA LYS A 396 -6.13 -13.92 10.62
C LYS A 396 -7.45 -14.01 11.37
N LEU A 397 -8.10 -12.88 11.57
CA LEU A 397 -9.36 -12.78 12.29
C LEU A 397 -10.45 -12.24 11.36
N THR A 398 -11.68 -12.71 11.52
CA THR A 398 -12.83 -12.25 10.71
C THR A 398 -14.01 -11.92 11.61
N VAL A 399 -14.69 -10.84 11.29
CA VAL A 399 -15.99 -10.45 11.87
C VAL A 399 -17.00 -10.32 10.75
N ILE A 400 -17.96 -11.22 10.68
CA ILE A 400 -19.08 -11.14 9.74
C ILE A 400 -20.13 -10.23 10.35
N THR A 401 -20.29 -9.04 9.76
CA THR A 401 -21.20 -8.01 10.30
C THR A 401 -22.62 -8.16 9.80
N ARG A 402 -22.81 -8.61 8.55
CA ARG A 402 -24.14 -8.81 7.97
C ARG A 402 -24.12 -9.90 6.89
N LYS A 403 -23.97 -9.56 5.59
CA LYS A 403 -24.02 -10.53 4.50
C LYS A 403 -22.68 -11.25 4.30
N ALA A 404 -22.75 -12.55 4.09
CA ALA A 404 -21.61 -13.38 3.70
C ALA A 404 -22.12 -14.46 2.73
N TYR A 405 -22.16 -14.13 1.41
CA TYR A 405 -22.81 -14.98 0.44
C TYR A 405 -21.84 -15.63 -0.55
N GLY A 406 -22.07 -16.92 -0.79
CA GLY A 406 -21.46 -17.70 -1.86
C GLY A 406 -19.94 -17.76 -1.80
N GLY A 407 -19.31 -17.70 -2.97
CA GLY A 407 -17.84 -17.73 -3.06
C GLY A 407 -17.17 -16.53 -2.40
N ALA A 408 -17.83 -15.37 -2.36
CA ALA A 408 -17.29 -14.18 -1.72
C ALA A 408 -17.11 -14.34 -0.20
N TYR A 409 -18.06 -15.02 0.48
CA TYR A 409 -17.89 -15.43 1.88
C TYR A 409 -16.59 -16.23 2.07
N ILE A 410 -16.36 -17.20 1.19
CA ILE A 410 -15.19 -18.08 1.32
C ILE A 410 -13.89 -17.28 1.14
N VAL A 411 -13.83 -16.37 0.17
CA VAL A 411 -12.58 -15.66 -0.15
C VAL A 411 -12.25 -14.53 0.83
N MET A 412 -13.25 -14.03 1.59
CA MET A 412 -13.06 -12.95 2.58
C MET A 412 -12.58 -13.48 3.93
N ASN A 413 -11.52 -14.32 3.91
CA ASN A 413 -10.88 -14.85 5.11
C ASN A 413 -11.78 -15.77 5.95
N SER A 414 -12.43 -16.73 5.30
CA SER A 414 -13.23 -17.75 5.99
C SER A 414 -12.36 -18.73 6.80
N LYS A 415 -13.00 -19.46 7.72
CA LYS A 415 -12.37 -20.56 8.47
C LYS A 415 -11.74 -21.60 7.53
N GLN A 416 -12.41 -21.91 6.42
CA GLN A 416 -11.99 -22.90 5.44
C GLN A 416 -10.75 -22.47 4.65
N THR A 417 -10.52 -21.16 4.48
CA THR A 417 -9.30 -20.63 3.87
C THR A 417 -8.18 -20.35 4.88
N GLY A 418 -8.34 -20.81 6.11
CA GLY A 418 -7.30 -20.81 7.13
C GLY A 418 -7.33 -19.60 8.07
N ALA A 419 -8.47 -18.93 8.23
CA ALA A 419 -8.63 -17.96 9.31
C ALA A 419 -8.54 -18.63 10.68
N ASP A 420 -7.90 -17.93 11.63
CA ASP A 420 -7.71 -18.47 12.99
C ASP A 420 -8.98 -18.39 13.82
N VAL A 421 -9.67 -17.24 13.78
CA VAL A 421 -10.94 -17.02 14.51
C VAL A 421 -11.92 -16.27 13.64
N ASN A 422 -13.15 -16.78 13.56
CA ASN A 422 -14.25 -16.17 12.85
C ASN A 422 -15.40 -15.86 13.82
N PHE A 423 -15.75 -14.59 13.92
CA PHE A 423 -16.89 -14.08 14.66
C PHE A 423 -18.03 -13.73 13.71
N ALA A 424 -19.26 -13.80 14.19
CA ALA A 424 -20.43 -13.28 13.48
C ALA A 424 -21.32 -12.48 14.41
N TYR A 425 -21.99 -11.45 13.88
CA TYR A 425 -23.06 -10.78 14.61
C TYR A 425 -24.34 -11.64 14.58
N PRO A 426 -25.24 -11.52 15.57
CA PRO A 426 -26.45 -12.32 15.63
C PRO A 426 -27.38 -12.13 14.42
N SER A 427 -27.30 -10.96 13.75
CA SER A 427 -28.06 -10.62 12.56
C SER A 427 -27.35 -10.94 11.24
N ALA A 428 -26.18 -11.62 11.29
CA ALA A 428 -25.45 -11.98 10.09
C ALA A 428 -26.19 -13.05 9.27
N GLU A 429 -26.09 -12.93 7.95
CA GLU A 429 -26.66 -13.87 6.99
C GLU A 429 -25.53 -14.61 6.27
N ILE A 430 -25.32 -15.87 6.58
CA ILE A 430 -24.26 -16.70 5.99
C ILE A 430 -24.93 -17.78 5.13
N ALA A 431 -24.83 -17.65 3.81
CA ALA A 431 -25.58 -18.51 2.89
C ALA A 431 -24.88 -18.68 1.53
N VAL A 432 -25.32 -19.67 0.75
CA VAL A 432 -24.84 -19.87 -0.63
C VAL A 432 -25.20 -18.67 -1.52
N MET A 433 -26.35 -18.05 -1.28
CA MET A 433 -26.84 -16.83 -1.94
C MET A 433 -27.93 -16.18 -1.10
N GLY A 434 -28.27 -14.94 -1.41
CA GLY A 434 -29.39 -14.26 -0.76
C GLY A 434 -30.70 -15.05 -0.91
N ALA A 435 -31.53 -15.03 0.13
CA ALA A 435 -32.72 -15.86 0.24
C ALA A 435 -33.69 -15.70 -0.95
N ASP A 436 -33.94 -14.47 -1.41
CA ASP A 436 -34.80 -14.19 -2.56
C ASP A 436 -34.30 -14.87 -3.85
N GLY A 437 -32.99 -14.84 -4.08
CA GLY A 437 -32.37 -15.52 -5.21
C GLY A 437 -32.52 -17.04 -5.12
N ALA A 438 -32.33 -17.60 -3.93
CA ALA A 438 -32.48 -19.05 -3.69
C ALA A 438 -33.90 -19.52 -3.95
N ILE A 439 -34.88 -18.79 -3.43
CA ILE A 439 -36.30 -19.13 -3.62
C ILE A 439 -36.71 -19.03 -5.09
N ASN A 440 -36.29 -18.01 -5.81
CA ASN A 440 -36.57 -17.88 -7.23
C ASN A 440 -36.01 -19.02 -8.08
N ILE A 441 -34.93 -19.66 -7.64
CA ILE A 441 -34.35 -20.84 -8.29
C ILE A 441 -35.09 -22.12 -7.87
N LEU A 442 -35.21 -22.35 -6.56
CA LEU A 442 -35.76 -23.58 -6.02
C LEU A 442 -37.26 -23.73 -6.30
N PHE A 443 -37.98 -22.62 -6.22
CA PHE A 443 -39.45 -22.57 -6.38
C PHE A 443 -39.86 -21.78 -7.63
N ARG A 444 -39.09 -21.86 -8.72
CA ARG A 444 -39.31 -21.10 -9.94
C ARG A 444 -40.73 -21.18 -10.52
N LYS A 445 -41.40 -22.30 -10.31
CA LYS A 445 -42.77 -22.58 -10.86
C LYS A 445 -43.87 -22.40 -9.82
N ALA A 446 -43.56 -22.07 -8.58
CA ALA A 446 -44.53 -21.87 -7.52
C ALA A 446 -45.22 -20.50 -7.61
N ASP A 447 -46.42 -20.42 -7.03
CA ASP A 447 -47.12 -19.14 -6.88
C ASP A 447 -46.45 -18.24 -5.85
N GLU A 448 -46.79 -16.95 -5.83
CA GLU A 448 -46.18 -15.96 -4.96
C GLU A 448 -46.43 -16.22 -3.47
N ALA A 449 -47.56 -16.80 -3.10
CA ALA A 449 -47.89 -17.15 -1.71
C ALA A 449 -46.97 -18.27 -1.20
N THR A 450 -46.74 -19.30 -2.03
CA THR A 450 -45.81 -20.40 -1.72
C THR A 450 -44.38 -19.85 -1.65
N LYS A 451 -43.95 -19.00 -2.60
CA LYS A 451 -42.61 -18.39 -2.57
C LYS A 451 -42.39 -17.57 -1.29
N ALA A 452 -43.36 -16.76 -0.88
CA ALA A 452 -43.26 -15.96 0.34
C ALA A 452 -43.10 -16.84 1.59
N LYS A 453 -43.86 -17.93 1.68
CA LYS A 453 -43.76 -18.87 2.79
C LYS A 453 -42.41 -19.58 2.83
N GLU A 454 -41.95 -20.04 1.68
CA GLU A 454 -40.65 -20.75 1.56
C GLU A 454 -39.46 -19.79 1.77
N LEU A 455 -39.63 -18.51 1.45
CA LEU A 455 -38.62 -17.46 1.70
C LEU A 455 -38.35 -17.30 3.20
N GLU A 456 -39.43 -17.21 4.01
CA GLU A 456 -39.26 -17.11 5.48
C GLU A 456 -38.64 -18.39 6.06
N ALA A 457 -39.12 -19.56 5.62
CA ALA A 457 -38.52 -20.83 6.04
C ALA A 457 -37.02 -20.96 5.64
N TYR A 458 -36.67 -20.47 4.46
CA TYR A 458 -35.29 -20.46 3.99
C TYR A 458 -34.40 -19.51 4.82
N LYS A 459 -34.92 -18.32 5.15
CA LYS A 459 -34.20 -17.34 5.98
C LYS A 459 -33.91 -17.92 7.37
N GLU A 460 -34.95 -18.47 8.03
CA GLU A 460 -34.80 -19.09 9.35
C GLU A 460 -33.78 -20.24 9.35
N LYS A 461 -33.73 -21.01 8.29
CA LYS A 461 -32.93 -22.23 8.26
C LYS A 461 -31.50 -22.00 7.75
N PHE A 462 -31.33 -21.18 6.72
CA PHE A 462 -30.07 -21.12 5.95
C PHE A 462 -29.41 -19.73 5.94
N ALA A 463 -30.15 -18.65 6.16
CA ALA A 463 -29.60 -17.29 6.14
C ALA A 463 -29.41 -16.77 7.57
N THR A 464 -28.71 -17.53 8.40
CA THR A 464 -28.42 -17.18 9.79
C THR A 464 -27.00 -17.57 10.16
N PRO A 465 -26.40 -16.95 11.19
CA PRO A 465 -25.07 -17.36 11.66
C PRO A 465 -25.09 -18.67 12.44
N TYR A 466 -26.28 -19.10 12.94
CA TYR A 466 -26.42 -20.25 13.82
C TYR A 466 -26.08 -21.56 13.12
N GLN A 467 -26.55 -21.76 11.89
CA GLN A 467 -26.20 -22.94 11.11
C GLN A 467 -24.71 -23.06 10.86
N ALA A 468 -24.04 -21.92 10.52
CA ALA A 468 -22.60 -21.90 10.32
C ALA A 468 -21.83 -22.19 11.61
N ALA A 469 -22.36 -21.73 12.77
CA ALA A 469 -21.76 -22.01 14.07
C ALA A 469 -21.96 -23.48 14.48
N GLU A 470 -23.15 -24.07 14.24
CA GLU A 470 -23.43 -25.50 14.48
C GLU A 470 -22.49 -26.42 13.68
N LEU A 471 -22.07 -25.98 12.49
CA LEU A 471 -21.12 -26.70 11.63
C LEU A 471 -19.64 -26.40 11.96
N GLY A 472 -19.36 -25.50 12.93
CA GLY A 472 -18.01 -25.12 13.33
C GLY A 472 -17.31 -24.17 12.36
N TYR A 473 -18.04 -23.46 11.51
CA TYR A 473 -17.49 -22.46 10.58
C TYR A 473 -17.38 -21.07 11.21
N ILE A 474 -18.12 -20.83 12.28
CA ILE A 474 -18.05 -19.63 13.13
C ILE A 474 -17.65 -20.10 14.53
N ASP A 475 -16.62 -19.46 15.09
CA ASP A 475 -16.09 -19.81 16.42
C ASP A 475 -16.97 -19.23 17.54
N GLU A 476 -17.49 -18.01 17.35
CA GLU A 476 -18.37 -17.36 18.32
C GLU A 476 -19.34 -16.38 17.65
N ILE A 477 -20.59 -16.38 18.09
CA ILE A 477 -21.56 -15.32 17.76
C ILE A 477 -21.48 -14.28 18.88
N ILE A 478 -21.14 -13.03 18.53
CA ILE A 478 -20.85 -11.96 19.48
C ILE A 478 -21.83 -10.79 19.34
N TYR A 479 -22.13 -10.11 20.44
CA TYR A 479 -22.80 -8.81 20.35
C TYR A 479 -21.88 -7.79 19.68
N PRO A 480 -22.38 -6.91 18.77
CA PRO A 480 -21.55 -5.93 18.08
C PRO A 480 -20.71 -5.07 19.02
N ARG A 481 -21.27 -4.66 20.19
CA ARG A 481 -20.58 -3.89 21.22
C ARG A 481 -19.30 -4.56 21.76
N GLN A 482 -19.18 -5.89 21.65
CA GLN A 482 -18.07 -6.70 22.16
C GLN A 482 -16.93 -6.88 21.16
N THR A 483 -17.09 -6.40 19.94
CA THR A 483 -16.15 -6.65 18.83
C THR A 483 -14.71 -6.32 19.19
N ARG A 484 -14.45 -5.13 19.76
CA ARG A 484 -13.10 -4.73 20.19
C ARG A 484 -12.49 -5.73 21.17
N LYS A 485 -13.18 -6.04 22.24
CA LYS A 485 -12.72 -6.95 23.29
C LYS A 485 -12.40 -8.34 22.73
N ARG A 486 -13.28 -8.89 21.89
CA ARG A 486 -13.10 -10.22 21.32
C ARG A 486 -11.93 -10.29 20.33
N LEU A 487 -11.77 -9.27 19.49
CA LEU A 487 -10.62 -9.16 18.59
C LEU A 487 -9.30 -9.05 19.36
N ILE A 488 -9.23 -8.26 20.42
CA ILE A 488 -8.00 -8.15 21.24
C ILE A 488 -7.68 -9.50 21.88
N GLN A 489 -8.66 -10.19 22.45
CA GLN A 489 -8.47 -11.52 23.05
C GLN A 489 -7.99 -12.55 22.00
N ALA A 490 -8.53 -12.50 20.78
CA ALA A 490 -8.11 -13.38 19.70
C ALA A 490 -6.68 -13.05 19.22
N LEU A 491 -6.31 -11.77 19.17
CA LEU A 491 -4.93 -11.33 18.86
C LEU A 491 -3.93 -11.79 19.94
N GLU A 492 -4.33 -11.74 21.21
CA GLU A 492 -3.52 -12.25 22.33
C GLU A 492 -3.34 -13.76 22.25
N MET A 493 -4.43 -14.49 21.98
CA MET A 493 -4.39 -15.96 21.81
C MET A 493 -3.48 -16.38 20.66
N THR A 494 -3.43 -15.60 19.57
CA THR A 494 -2.63 -15.90 18.37
C THR A 494 -1.27 -15.22 18.35
N GLU A 495 -0.85 -14.56 19.44
CA GLU A 495 0.39 -13.79 19.50
C GLU A 495 1.63 -14.62 19.14
N ASN A 496 1.64 -15.87 19.57
CA ASN A 496 2.76 -16.81 19.30
C ASN A 496 2.45 -17.77 18.14
N LYS A 497 1.53 -17.42 17.24
CA LYS A 497 1.23 -18.26 16.10
C LYS A 497 2.46 -18.48 15.25
N MET A 498 2.79 -19.75 15.02
CA MET A 498 3.82 -20.18 14.08
C MET A 498 3.20 -21.08 13.01
N GLN A 499 3.18 -20.61 11.79
CA GLN A 499 2.70 -21.37 10.63
C GLN A 499 3.72 -21.25 9.51
N THR A 500 4.08 -22.37 8.89
CA THR A 500 4.95 -22.43 7.73
C THR A 500 4.22 -23.07 6.56
N ASN A 501 4.37 -22.48 5.39
CA ASN A 501 3.88 -23.06 4.15
C ASN A 501 4.87 -24.14 3.62
N PRO A 502 4.41 -25.07 2.75
CA PRO A 502 5.31 -26.00 2.09
C PRO A 502 6.48 -25.28 1.40
N PRO A 503 7.72 -25.84 1.48
CA PRO A 503 8.87 -25.22 0.83
C PRO A 503 8.67 -25.08 -0.68
N LYS A 504 8.93 -23.89 -1.20
CA LYS A 504 8.81 -23.55 -2.63
C LYS A 504 9.77 -22.41 -2.98
N LYS A 505 10.16 -22.29 -4.25
CA LYS A 505 10.98 -21.15 -4.70
C LYS A 505 10.22 -19.83 -4.54
N HIS A 506 8.97 -19.81 -4.93
CA HIS A 506 7.97 -18.75 -4.77
C HIS A 506 6.58 -19.31 -5.07
N GLY A 507 5.53 -18.58 -4.72
CA GLY A 507 4.18 -18.92 -5.14
C GLY A 507 3.97 -18.63 -6.63
N ASN A 508 3.08 -19.39 -7.28
CA ASN A 508 2.58 -19.09 -8.62
C ASN A 508 1.17 -18.50 -8.50
N MET A 509 1.12 -17.28 -8.00
CA MET A 509 -0.14 -16.56 -7.82
C MET A 509 -0.75 -16.22 -9.19
N PRO A 510 -2.08 -16.29 -9.37
CA PRO A 510 -2.74 -15.77 -10.57
C PRO A 510 -2.45 -14.27 -10.74
N LEU A 511 -1.79 -13.89 -11.86
CA LEU A 511 -1.39 -12.49 -12.14
C LEU A 511 -2.31 -11.82 -13.16
#